data_0b64481e86b11e9e7ae9e41e7f8ce3e5
#
_entry.id   0b64481e86b11e9e7ae9e41e7f8ce3e5
#
_cell.length_a   1.000
_cell.length_b   1.000
_cell.length_c   1.000
_cell.angle_alpha   90.00
_cell.angle_beta   90.00
_cell.angle_gamma   90.00
#
_symmetry.space_group_name_H-M   'P 1'
#
loop_
_entity.id
_entity.type
_entity.pdbx_description
1 polymer ?
#
loop_
_entity_poly.entity_id
_entity_poly.type
_entity_poly.pdbx_seq_one_letter_code
_entity_poly.pdbx_strand_id
1 'polypeptide(L)'
;TQIPVVEPPYGADKQGSPQEEEAHKKMSISNTLWIEEMTWLEIRDTITKGTNRIIVGTGGLEQNGPFLANGKHNYQLQAMLPEIAKRIGNCLIAPIVKFVPEGEMYPKATVHMGYPGSVSLREETFKMLLKDICMSYQFSGFDTIILVGDSGGNQKGMKEVSEELNEKWQKSDTEGNIYYVEEYYSEEIWAHDFLRQNGIIQIDMS
;
A
#
# COMPACT_ATOMS: atom_id res chain seq x y z
N THR A 1 20.73 -15.94 -7.80
CA THR A 1 19.75 -16.90 -8.32
C THR A 1 19.07 -16.21 -9.49
N GLN A 2 19.17 -16.76 -10.70
CA GLN A 2 18.45 -16.25 -11.87
C GLN A 2 16.95 -16.33 -11.58
N ILE A 3 16.22 -15.24 -11.81
CA ILE A 3 14.76 -15.25 -11.78
C ILE A 3 14.33 -16.17 -12.94
N PRO A 4 13.46 -17.17 -12.69
CA PRO A 4 12.96 -18.01 -13.77
C PRO A 4 12.28 -17.15 -14.84
N VAL A 5 12.62 -17.39 -16.10
CA VAL A 5 11.90 -16.77 -17.22
C VAL A 5 10.50 -17.40 -17.25
N VAL A 6 9.48 -16.60 -17.00
CA VAL A 6 8.08 -17.03 -17.13
C VAL A 6 7.66 -16.74 -18.57
N GLU A 7 7.16 -17.75 -19.27
CA GLU A 7 6.68 -17.55 -20.64
C GLU A 7 5.31 -16.86 -20.67
N PRO A 8 5.10 -15.84 -21.53
CA PRO A 8 3.83 -15.19 -21.70
C PRO A 8 2.76 -16.16 -22.28
N PRO A 9 1.45 -15.89 -22.13
CA PRO A 9 0.89 -14.66 -21.55
C PRO A 9 0.79 -14.68 -20.01
N TYR A 10 1.19 -13.59 -19.38
CA TYR A 10 1.06 -13.39 -17.92
C TYR A 10 0.65 -11.94 -17.62
N GLY A 11 0.28 -11.67 -16.36
CA GLY A 11 -0.18 -10.33 -15.95
C GLY A 11 -1.35 -9.85 -16.80
N ALA A 12 -1.29 -8.62 -17.29
CA ALA A 12 -2.33 -8.01 -18.11
C ALA A 12 -2.49 -8.65 -19.51
N ASP A 13 -1.51 -9.42 -19.98
CA ASP A 13 -1.59 -10.13 -21.27
C ASP A 13 -2.36 -11.45 -21.18
N LYS A 14 -2.70 -11.89 -19.95
CA LYS A 14 -3.43 -13.13 -19.74
C LYS A 14 -4.82 -13.07 -20.33
N GLN A 15 -5.14 -14.04 -21.19
CA GLN A 15 -6.47 -14.20 -21.77
C GLN A 15 -7.32 -15.16 -20.93
N GLY A 16 -8.59 -14.83 -20.78
CA GLY A 16 -9.58 -15.73 -20.21
C GLY A 16 -9.97 -16.85 -21.17
N SER A 17 -10.54 -17.93 -20.67
CA SER A 17 -11.22 -18.91 -21.49
C SER A 17 -12.45 -18.28 -22.16
N PRO A 18 -12.96 -18.83 -23.27
CA PRO A 18 -14.16 -18.30 -23.91
C PRO A 18 -15.37 -18.17 -22.96
N GLN A 19 -15.50 -19.09 -22.00
CA GLN A 19 -16.56 -19.08 -20.99
C GLN A 19 -16.38 -17.92 -19.97
N GLU A 20 -15.14 -17.66 -19.52
CA GLU A 20 -14.83 -16.55 -18.61
C GLU A 20 -15.07 -15.20 -19.28
N GLU A 21 -14.61 -15.03 -20.53
CA GLU A 21 -14.82 -13.79 -21.29
C GLU A 21 -16.30 -13.52 -21.56
N GLU A 22 -17.09 -14.55 -21.87
CA GLU A 22 -18.53 -14.40 -22.07
C GLU A 22 -19.27 -14.10 -20.76
N ALA A 23 -18.85 -14.69 -19.65
CA ALA A 23 -19.39 -14.38 -18.34
C ALA A 23 -19.05 -12.93 -17.92
N HIS A 24 -17.82 -12.51 -18.14
CA HIS A 24 -17.34 -11.16 -17.82
C HIS A 24 -18.16 -10.08 -18.57
N LYS A 25 -18.46 -10.28 -19.85
CA LYS A 25 -19.31 -9.35 -20.64
C LYS A 25 -20.70 -9.15 -20.05
N LYS A 26 -21.20 -10.12 -19.29
CA LYS A 26 -22.54 -10.08 -18.67
C LYS A 26 -22.53 -9.53 -17.25
N MET A 27 -21.35 -9.39 -16.64
CA MET A 27 -21.22 -8.83 -15.29
C MET A 27 -21.31 -7.31 -15.32
N SER A 28 -21.90 -6.73 -14.29
CA SER A 28 -21.76 -5.30 -14.04
C SER A 28 -20.34 -5.03 -13.58
N ILE A 29 -19.65 -4.10 -14.25
CA ILE A 29 -18.29 -3.68 -13.87
C ILE A 29 -18.35 -2.99 -12.51
N SER A 30 -17.47 -3.40 -11.62
CA SER A 30 -17.31 -2.76 -10.30
C SER A 30 -16.84 -1.31 -10.48
N ASN A 31 -17.48 -0.40 -9.76
CA ASN A 31 -17.07 1.02 -9.73
C ASN A 31 -16.16 1.31 -8.52
N THR A 32 -15.25 0.40 -8.23
CA THR A 32 -14.29 0.52 -7.13
C THR A 32 -12.90 0.89 -7.64
N LEU A 33 -12.11 1.49 -6.76
CA LEU A 33 -10.68 1.67 -6.95
C LEU A 33 -9.84 0.61 -6.23
N TRP A 34 -10.47 -0.19 -5.35
CA TRP A 34 -9.81 -1.23 -4.58
C TRP A 34 -9.68 -2.51 -5.38
N ILE A 35 -8.43 -2.93 -5.63
CA ILE A 35 -8.14 -4.14 -6.43
C ILE A 35 -8.72 -5.40 -5.79
N GLU A 36 -8.85 -5.44 -4.46
CA GLU A 36 -9.41 -6.58 -3.71
C GLU A 36 -10.93 -6.76 -3.91
N GLU A 37 -11.61 -5.75 -4.45
CA GLU A 37 -13.03 -5.77 -4.77
C GLU A 37 -13.28 -6.05 -6.26
N MET A 38 -12.23 -6.28 -7.04
CA MET A 38 -12.29 -6.53 -8.48
C MET A 38 -12.00 -7.99 -8.81
N THR A 39 -12.60 -8.49 -9.88
CA THR A 39 -12.21 -9.77 -10.47
C THR A 39 -10.91 -9.61 -11.27
N TRP A 40 -10.19 -10.71 -11.50
CA TRP A 40 -8.96 -10.65 -12.28
C TRP A 40 -9.16 -10.14 -13.72
N LEU A 41 -10.35 -10.39 -14.32
CA LEU A 41 -10.70 -9.88 -15.65
C LEU A 41 -10.93 -8.37 -15.63
N GLU A 42 -11.57 -7.83 -14.61
CA GLU A 42 -11.73 -6.38 -14.43
C GLU A 42 -10.37 -5.70 -14.23
N ILE A 43 -9.46 -6.31 -13.46
CA ILE A 43 -8.10 -5.79 -13.25
C ILE A 43 -7.34 -5.78 -14.58
N ARG A 44 -7.33 -6.91 -15.32
CA ARG A 44 -6.71 -7.01 -16.65
C ARG A 44 -7.21 -5.92 -17.57
N ASP A 45 -8.53 -5.80 -17.70
CA ASP A 45 -9.14 -4.83 -18.61
C ASP A 45 -8.84 -3.38 -18.20
N THR A 46 -8.73 -3.12 -16.91
CA THR A 46 -8.39 -1.81 -16.38
C THR A 46 -6.94 -1.45 -16.71
N ILE A 47 -6.00 -2.38 -16.54
CA ILE A 47 -4.59 -2.19 -16.91
C ILE A 47 -4.46 -2.00 -18.43
N THR A 48 -5.12 -2.85 -19.22
CA THR A 48 -5.11 -2.78 -20.71
C THR A 48 -5.66 -1.45 -21.23
N LYS A 49 -6.59 -0.81 -20.49
CA LYS A 49 -7.12 0.52 -20.82
C LYS A 49 -6.22 1.67 -20.37
N GLY A 50 -5.05 1.40 -19.80
CA GLY A 50 -4.03 2.37 -19.45
C GLY A 50 -3.97 2.74 -17.97
N THR A 51 -4.63 1.99 -17.06
CA THR A 51 -4.45 2.15 -15.62
C THR A 51 -3.20 1.39 -15.21
N ASN A 52 -2.11 2.11 -15.05
CA ASN A 52 -0.78 1.54 -14.81
C ASN A 52 -0.20 1.88 -13.42
N ARG A 53 -0.97 2.55 -12.56
CA ARG A 53 -0.56 2.98 -11.22
C ARG A 53 -1.31 2.22 -10.16
N ILE A 54 -0.60 1.89 -9.07
CA ILE A 54 -1.20 1.29 -7.88
C ILE A 54 -0.63 1.90 -6.60
N ILE A 55 -1.51 2.25 -5.65
CA ILE A 55 -1.09 2.71 -4.32
C ILE A 55 -1.09 1.53 -3.37
N VAL A 56 0.01 1.33 -2.66
CA VAL A 56 0.15 0.37 -1.56
C VAL A 56 0.20 1.16 -0.25
N GLY A 57 -0.90 1.13 0.48
CA GLY A 57 -1.00 1.77 1.79
C GLY A 57 -0.46 0.86 2.90
N THR A 58 0.36 1.40 3.79
CA THR A 58 0.84 0.71 5.01
C THR A 58 0.30 1.42 6.23
N GLY A 59 -0.57 0.77 6.97
CA GLY A 59 -1.21 1.32 8.16
C GLY A 59 -0.47 0.96 9.45
N GLY A 60 -1.15 0.25 10.33
CA GLY A 60 -0.63 -0.21 11.60
C GLY A 60 -1.75 -0.68 12.52
N LEU A 61 -1.38 -1.44 13.53
CA LEU A 61 -2.28 -1.87 14.59
C LEU A 61 -1.60 -1.63 15.94
N GLU A 62 -1.79 -0.44 16.47
CA GLU A 62 -1.11 0.05 17.68
C GLU A 62 -2.06 0.75 18.64
N GLN A 63 -1.65 0.92 19.87
CA GLN A 63 -2.39 1.74 20.83
C GLN A 63 -2.33 3.23 20.42
N ASN A 64 -3.44 3.93 20.54
CA ASN A 64 -3.59 5.37 20.23
C ASN A 64 -4.27 6.10 21.39
N GLY A 65 -3.83 5.82 22.62
CA GLY A 65 -4.47 6.33 23.82
C GLY A 65 -5.85 5.69 24.11
N PRO A 66 -6.58 6.20 25.10
CA PRO A 66 -7.80 5.57 25.61
C PRO A 66 -9.05 5.85 24.74
N PHE A 67 -8.96 6.73 23.75
CA PHE A 67 -10.12 7.23 23.01
C PHE A 67 -10.17 6.82 21.54
N LEU A 68 -9.06 6.34 20.97
CA LEU A 68 -8.97 5.94 19.58
C LEU A 68 -8.76 4.44 19.44
N ALA A 69 -9.36 3.87 18.41
CA ALA A 69 -9.19 2.46 18.09
C ALA A 69 -7.75 2.16 17.65
N ASN A 70 -7.24 0.97 17.99
CA ASN A 70 -5.90 0.52 17.59
C ASN A 70 -5.67 0.49 16.06
N GLY A 71 -6.73 0.41 15.28
CA GLY A 71 -6.67 0.43 13.82
C GLY A 71 -6.77 1.84 13.20
N LYS A 72 -6.56 2.91 13.95
CA LYS A 72 -6.68 4.32 13.48
C LYS A 72 -6.00 4.51 12.11
N HIS A 73 -4.76 4.12 11.98
CA HIS A 73 -3.97 4.27 10.76
C HIS A 73 -4.60 3.57 9.54
N ASN A 74 -5.17 2.38 9.74
CA ASN A 74 -5.86 1.66 8.67
C ASN A 74 -7.13 2.39 8.22
N TYR A 75 -7.89 2.97 9.16
CA TYR A 75 -9.11 3.72 8.84
C TYR A 75 -8.81 5.05 8.16
N GLN A 76 -7.72 5.73 8.55
CA GLN A 76 -7.25 6.94 7.87
C GLN A 76 -6.91 6.64 6.40
N LEU A 77 -6.10 5.62 6.14
CA LEU A 77 -5.78 5.20 4.77
C LEU A 77 -7.02 4.78 3.98
N GLN A 78 -7.95 4.05 4.60
CA GLN A 78 -9.19 3.64 3.93
C GLN A 78 -10.02 4.84 3.46
N ALA A 79 -9.98 5.95 4.20
CA ALA A 79 -10.67 7.18 3.83
C ALA A 79 -9.88 8.02 2.81
N MET A 80 -8.55 8.10 2.96
CA MET A 80 -7.71 9.02 2.19
C MET A 80 -7.28 8.47 0.83
N LEU A 81 -6.95 7.17 0.75
CA LEU A 81 -6.41 6.59 -0.50
C LEU A 81 -7.35 6.71 -1.70
N PRO A 82 -8.69 6.54 -1.58
CA PRO A 82 -9.59 6.76 -2.70
C PRO A 82 -9.56 8.20 -3.24
N GLU A 83 -9.43 9.19 -2.37
CA GLU A 83 -9.35 10.59 -2.78
C GLU A 83 -8.00 10.92 -3.46
N ILE A 84 -6.93 10.33 -2.98
CA ILE A 84 -5.60 10.43 -3.60
C ILE A 84 -5.62 9.76 -4.98
N ALA A 85 -6.10 8.52 -5.08
CA ALA A 85 -6.15 7.78 -6.34
C ALA A 85 -7.00 8.47 -7.40
N LYS A 86 -8.15 9.05 -7.03
CA LYS A 86 -8.98 9.85 -7.94
C LYS A 86 -8.24 11.07 -8.49
N ARG A 87 -7.45 11.76 -7.66
CA ARG A 87 -6.69 12.95 -8.07
C ARG A 87 -5.48 12.61 -8.93
N ILE A 88 -4.81 11.48 -8.66
CA ILE A 88 -3.72 10.96 -9.49
C ILE A 88 -4.27 10.55 -10.88
N GLY A 89 -5.43 9.92 -10.89
CA GLY A 89 -6.03 9.33 -12.09
C GLY A 89 -5.29 8.08 -12.57
N ASN A 90 -5.96 7.20 -13.30
CA ASN A 90 -5.39 5.95 -13.80
C ASN A 90 -4.65 5.16 -12.70
N CYS A 91 -5.29 5.06 -11.53
CA CYS A 91 -4.67 4.54 -10.32
C CYS A 91 -5.65 3.64 -9.57
N LEU A 92 -5.22 2.43 -9.25
CA LEU A 92 -5.91 1.51 -8.33
C LEU A 92 -5.28 1.54 -6.94
N ILE A 93 -5.93 0.88 -5.99
CA ILE A 93 -5.49 0.82 -4.60
C ILE A 93 -5.37 -0.64 -4.20
N ALA A 94 -4.20 -1.02 -3.68
CA ALA A 94 -3.94 -2.33 -3.11
C ALA A 94 -4.63 -2.49 -1.74
N PRO A 95 -4.88 -3.73 -1.27
CA PRO A 95 -5.24 -3.98 0.11
C PRO A 95 -4.25 -3.31 1.07
N ILE A 96 -4.77 -2.66 2.12
CA ILE A 96 -3.92 -2.00 3.11
C ILE A 96 -3.08 -3.05 3.86
N VAL A 97 -1.79 -2.84 3.94
CA VAL A 97 -0.88 -3.61 4.80
C VAL A 97 -1.08 -3.16 6.24
N LYS A 98 -1.83 -3.94 7.00
CA LYS A 98 -2.28 -3.60 8.36
C LYS A 98 -1.29 -3.98 9.46
N PHE A 99 -0.35 -4.89 9.16
CA PHE A 99 0.67 -5.34 10.10
C PHE A 99 2.03 -4.82 9.65
N VAL A 100 2.65 -4.02 10.50
CA VAL A 100 3.85 -3.24 10.22
C VAL A 100 4.73 -3.20 11.48
N PRO A 101 5.95 -2.64 11.46
CA PRO A 101 6.74 -2.47 12.67
C PRO A 101 6.13 -1.44 13.62
N GLU A 102 5.77 -1.86 14.84
CA GLU A 102 5.20 -1.00 15.90
C GLU A 102 6.03 -1.01 17.20
N GLY A 103 7.20 -1.62 17.16
CA GLY A 103 8.13 -1.72 18.27
C GLY A 103 8.61 -3.14 18.54
N GLU A 104 9.56 -3.26 19.47
CA GLU A 104 10.15 -4.52 19.88
C GLU A 104 9.31 -5.19 20.96
N MET A 105 9.21 -6.52 20.89
CA MET A 105 8.54 -7.36 21.89
C MET A 105 9.52 -7.85 22.95
N TYR A 106 10.74 -8.18 22.56
CA TYR A 106 11.78 -8.80 23.39
C TYR A 106 13.13 -8.13 23.18
N PRO A 107 14.01 -8.09 24.18
CA PRO A 107 13.85 -8.58 25.57
C PRO A 107 12.94 -7.70 26.44
N LYS A 108 12.57 -6.51 25.97
CA LYS A 108 11.69 -5.57 26.66
C LYS A 108 10.79 -4.89 25.63
N ALA A 109 9.51 -4.86 25.89
CA ALA A 109 8.55 -4.15 25.03
C ALA A 109 8.92 -2.67 24.91
N THR A 110 8.91 -2.19 23.67
CA THR A 110 9.18 -0.77 23.35
C THR A 110 7.99 -0.17 22.60
N VAL A 111 7.91 1.15 22.57
CA VAL A 111 6.89 1.92 21.87
C VAL A 111 5.47 1.41 22.21
N HIS A 112 4.73 0.93 21.23
CA HIS A 112 3.34 0.50 21.39
C HIS A 112 3.18 -0.94 21.90
N MET A 113 4.27 -1.74 21.92
CA MET A 113 4.21 -3.16 22.27
C MET A 113 3.96 -3.45 23.75
N GLY A 114 4.03 -2.44 24.60
CA GLY A 114 3.63 -2.53 26.02
C GLY A 114 2.11 -2.60 26.24
N TYR A 115 1.30 -2.38 25.22
CA TYR A 115 -0.16 -2.29 25.32
C TYR A 115 -0.85 -3.45 24.60
N PRO A 116 -1.94 -4.00 25.18
CA PRO A 116 -2.68 -5.09 24.56
C PRO A 116 -3.32 -4.66 23.24
N GLY A 117 -3.28 -5.56 22.25
CA GLY A 117 -3.88 -5.34 20.93
C GLY A 117 -2.94 -4.71 19.90
N SER A 118 -1.76 -4.23 20.30
CA SER A 118 -0.72 -3.85 19.35
C SER A 118 -0.07 -5.09 18.73
N VAL A 119 0.20 -5.04 17.42
CA VAL A 119 0.85 -6.13 16.68
C VAL A 119 1.99 -5.55 15.86
N SER A 120 3.20 -6.08 16.06
CA SER A 120 4.39 -5.62 15.37
C SER A 120 4.99 -6.70 14.48
N LEU A 121 5.43 -6.33 13.30
CA LEU A 121 6.35 -7.12 12.48
C LEU A 121 7.79 -6.70 12.77
N ARG A 122 8.73 -7.63 12.56
CA ARG A 122 10.13 -7.27 12.46
C ARG A 122 10.37 -6.49 11.17
N GLU A 123 11.30 -5.56 11.21
CA GLU A 123 11.66 -4.72 10.07
C GLU A 123 11.97 -5.56 8.80
N GLU A 124 12.74 -6.65 8.95
CA GLU A 124 13.07 -7.52 7.82
C GLU A 124 11.83 -8.20 7.24
N THR A 125 10.90 -8.64 8.09
CA THR A 125 9.65 -9.28 7.64
C THR A 125 8.79 -8.29 6.89
N PHE A 126 8.68 -7.06 7.37
CA PHE A 126 7.94 -5.99 6.70
C PHE A 126 8.53 -5.64 5.34
N LYS A 127 9.86 -5.47 5.26
CA LYS A 127 10.55 -5.19 3.99
C LYS A 127 10.38 -6.34 3.00
N MET A 128 10.48 -7.59 3.45
CA MET A 128 10.25 -8.75 2.58
C MET A 128 8.82 -8.77 2.04
N LEU A 129 7.82 -8.55 2.90
CA LEU A 129 6.42 -8.46 2.50
C LEU A 129 6.20 -7.37 1.44
N LEU A 130 6.73 -6.16 1.67
CA LEU A 130 6.59 -5.06 0.71
C LEU A 130 7.27 -5.37 -0.63
N LYS A 131 8.46 -5.99 -0.61
CA LYS A 131 9.15 -6.40 -1.85
C LYS A 131 8.30 -7.37 -2.65
N ASP A 132 7.74 -8.39 -2.00
CA ASP A 132 6.92 -9.39 -2.68
C ASP A 132 5.63 -8.76 -3.25
N ILE A 133 5.00 -7.85 -2.51
CA ILE A 133 3.83 -7.09 -2.99
C ILE A 133 4.19 -6.24 -4.21
N CYS A 134 5.26 -5.44 -4.13
CA CYS A 134 5.67 -4.56 -5.22
C CYS A 134 6.06 -5.35 -6.48
N MET A 135 6.83 -6.43 -6.33
CA MET A 135 7.20 -7.30 -7.46
C MET A 135 5.97 -7.96 -8.08
N SER A 136 4.98 -8.36 -7.27
CA SER A 136 3.74 -8.98 -7.77
C SER A 136 2.91 -7.99 -8.59
N TYR A 137 2.81 -6.75 -8.16
CA TYR A 137 2.09 -5.72 -8.92
C TYR A 137 2.82 -5.31 -10.19
N GLN A 138 4.13 -5.16 -10.14
CA GLN A 138 4.94 -4.93 -11.34
C GLN A 138 4.76 -6.06 -12.36
N PHE A 139 4.85 -7.31 -11.92
CA PHE A 139 4.63 -8.49 -12.76
C PHE A 139 3.21 -8.53 -13.36
N SER A 140 2.21 -8.00 -12.66
CA SER A 140 0.83 -7.92 -13.14
C SER A 140 0.61 -6.85 -14.21
N GLY A 141 1.57 -5.92 -14.41
CA GLY A 141 1.49 -4.87 -15.43
C GLY A 141 1.34 -3.46 -14.86
N PHE A 142 1.49 -3.25 -13.55
CA PHE A 142 1.61 -1.90 -12.99
C PHE A 142 3.06 -1.43 -13.10
N ASP A 143 3.28 -0.34 -13.82
CA ASP A 143 4.60 0.27 -13.99
C ASP A 143 4.93 1.32 -12.93
N THR A 144 3.94 1.78 -12.20
CA THR A 144 4.08 2.79 -11.15
C THR A 144 3.46 2.32 -9.86
N ILE A 145 4.29 2.08 -8.84
CA ILE A 145 3.87 1.66 -7.51
C ILE A 145 4.14 2.80 -6.53
N ILE A 146 3.13 3.20 -5.77
CA ILE A 146 3.20 4.33 -4.85
C ILE A 146 3.04 3.81 -3.42
N LEU A 147 4.08 3.94 -2.60
CA LEU A 147 4.08 3.56 -1.20
C LEU A 147 3.67 4.75 -0.34
N VAL A 148 2.61 4.56 0.44
CA VAL A 148 2.05 5.57 1.36
C VAL A 148 1.92 4.95 2.74
N GLY A 149 2.50 5.56 3.76
CA GLY A 149 2.48 5.03 5.13
C GLY A 149 1.96 6.01 6.16
N ASP A 150 1.03 5.56 7.01
CA ASP A 150 0.36 6.39 8.03
C ASP A 150 0.94 6.19 9.44
N SER A 151 1.97 5.35 9.63
CA SER A 151 2.68 5.15 10.89
C SER A 151 4.17 5.42 10.75
N GLY A 152 4.80 5.94 11.81
CA GLY A 152 6.24 6.24 11.85
C GLY A 152 7.12 5.02 11.63
N GLY A 153 6.72 3.86 12.13
CA GLY A 153 7.44 2.59 11.97
C GLY A 153 7.55 2.11 10.52
N ASN A 154 6.70 2.60 9.63
CA ASN A 154 6.67 2.16 8.23
C ASN A 154 7.69 2.88 7.34
N GLN A 155 8.06 4.11 7.70
CA GLN A 155 8.73 5.07 6.81
C GLN A 155 10.07 4.54 6.32
N LYS A 156 10.90 4.05 7.23
CA LYS A 156 12.22 3.52 6.91
C LYS A 156 12.14 2.31 5.96
N GLY A 157 11.28 1.34 6.27
CA GLY A 157 11.13 0.13 5.47
C GLY A 157 10.63 0.42 4.06
N MET A 158 9.66 1.32 3.90
CA MET A 158 9.16 1.73 2.59
C MET A 158 10.23 2.42 1.75
N LYS A 159 11.00 3.34 2.36
CA LYS A 159 12.10 4.03 1.69
C LYS A 159 13.16 3.05 1.19
N GLU A 160 13.67 2.18 2.07
CA GLU A 160 14.69 1.19 1.72
C GLU A 160 14.21 0.22 0.62
N VAL A 161 12.94 -0.22 0.69
CA VAL A 161 12.37 -1.11 -0.35
C VAL A 161 12.24 -0.40 -1.69
N SER A 162 11.79 0.86 -1.70
CA SER A 162 11.68 1.63 -2.95
C SER A 162 13.05 1.84 -3.61
N GLU A 163 14.06 2.21 -2.85
CA GLU A 163 15.43 2.41 -3.34
C GLU A 163 16.02 1.09 -3.90
N GLU A 164 15.91 -0.01 -3.14
CA GLU A 164 16.47 -1.31 -3.53
C GLU A 164 15.82 -1.88 -4.79
N LEU A 165 14.48 -1.83 -4.89
CA LEU A 165 13.77 -2.37 -6.05
C LEU A 165 13.97 -1.50 -7.29
N ASN A 166 13.98 -0.18 -7.17
CA ASN A 166 14.27 0.72 -8.27
C ASN A 166 15.69 0.48 -8.83
N GLU A 167 16.70 0.34 -7.96
CA GLU A 167 18.05 0.00 -8.37
C GLU A 167 18.13 -1.38 -9.08
N LYS A 168 17.41 -2.36 -8.53
CA LYS A 168 17.35 -3.71 -9.12
C LYS A 168 16.71 -3.71 -10.50
N TRP A 169 15.57 -3.03 -10.66
CA TRP A 169 14.83 -2.95 -11.92
C TRP A 169 15.63 -2.20 -12.98
N GLN A 170 16.27 -1.09 -12.61
CA GLN A 170 17.15 -0.37 -13.52
C GLN A 170 18.31 -1.24 -14.03
N LYS A 171 18.94 -2.05 -13.17
CA LYS A 171 20.03 -2.95 -13.54
C LYS A 171 19.60 -4.13 -14.41
N SER A 172 18.35 -4.55 -14.32
CA SER A 172 17.80 -5.69 -15.07
C SER A 172 16.97 -5.27 -16.29
N ASP A 173 16.96 -3.98 -16.63
CA ASP A 173 16.12 -3.42 -17.70
C ASP A 173 14.63 -3.80 -17.54
N THR A 174 14.17 -3.87 -16.29
CA THR A 174 12.79 -4.16 -15.97
C THR A 174 12.02 -2.85 -15.88
N GLU A 175 10.95 -2.74 -16.65
CA GLU A 175 10.06 -1.57 -16.57
C GLU A 175 9.38 -1.49 -15.20
N GLY A 176 9.32 -0.29 -14.63
CA GLY A 176 8.65 -0.01 -13.39
C GLY A 176 9.40 0.93 -12.47
N ASN A 177 8.64 1.67 -11.66
CA ASN A 177 9.17 2.58 -10.65
C ASN A 177 8.35 2.51 -9.37
N ILE A 178 9.02 2.55 -8.24
CA ILE A 178 8.40 2.66 -6.92
C ILE A 178 8.67 4.05 -6.37
N TYR A 179 7.62 4.74 -5.98
CA TYR A 179 7.66 6.04 -5.32
C TYR A 179 7.28 5.88 -3.86
N TYR A 180 8.18 6.21 -2.94
CA TYR A 180 7.86 6.39 -1.54
C TYR A 180 7.47 7.84 -1.30
N VAL A 181 6.28 8.07 -0.77
CA VAL A 181 5.72 9.41 -0.53
C VAL A 181 5.90 9.78 0.93
N GLU A 182 7.09 10.34 1.25
CA GLU A 182 7.45 10.77 2.60
C GLU A 182 6.53 11.88 3.11
N GLU A 183 6.09 12.75 2.21
CA GLU A 183 5.25 13.91 2.52
C GLU A 183 3.90 13.53 3.10
N TYR A 184 3.39 12.33 2.82
CA TYR A 184 2.14 11.86 3.42
C TYR A 184 2.24 11.75 4.93
N TYR A 185 3.35 11.28 5.48
CA TYR A 185 3.55 11.14 6.91
C TYR A 185 3.96 12.48 7.58
N SER A 186 4.51 13.39 6.82
CA SER A 186 4.90 14.72 7.31
C SER A 186 3.69 15.64 7.59
N GLU A 187 2.46 15.12 7.45
CA GLU A 187 1.21 15.85 7.64
C GLU A 187 0.97 16.38 9.06
N GLU A 188 1.67 15.89 10.07
CA GLU A 188 1.47 16.37 11.44
C GLU A 188 1.50 17.90 11.54
N ILE A 189 2.37 18.56 10.78
CA ILE A 189 2.47 20.03 10.76
C ILE A 189 1.19 20.65 10.17
N TRP A 190 0.67 20.09 9.09
CA TRP A 190 -0.54 20.59 8.40
C TRP A 190 -1.81 20.31 9.21
N ALA A 191 -1.90 19.12 9.77
CA ALA A 191 -3.05 18.72 10.60
C ALA A 191 -3.13 19.58 11.86
N HIS A 192 -2.03 19.81 12.54
CA HIS A 192 -1.97 20.67 13.71
C HIS A 192 -2.38 22.11 13.42
N ASP A 193 -1.88 22.69 12.33
CA ASP A 193 -2.24 24.05 11.92
C ASP A 193 -3.72 24.15 11.53
N PHE A 194 -4.24 23.17 10.76
CA PHE A 194 -5.64 23.11 10.40
C PHE A 194 -6.55 22.99 11.63
N LEU A 195 -6.23 22.07 12.55
CA LEU A 195 -7.00 21.87 13.77
C LEU A 195 -6.98 23.14 14.65
N ARG A 196 -5.82 23.77 14.82
CA ARG A 196 -5.67 25.03 15.57
C ARG A 196 -6.51 26.15 14.94
N GLN A 197 -6.46 26.32 13.62
CA GLN A 197 -7.25 27.32 12.90
C GLN A 197 -8.76 27.09 13.05
N ASN A 198 -9.19 25.85 13.28
CA ASN A 198 -10.59 25.49 13.51
C ASN A 198 -10.94 25.41 15.01
N GLY A 199 -10.10 25.93 15.90
CA GLY A 199 -10.35 25.97 17.34
C GLY A 199 -10.25 24.62 18.06
N ILE A 200 -9.68 23.62 17.43
CA ILE A 200 -9.46 22.29 18.02
C ILE A 200 -8.10 22.27 18.69
N ILE A 201 -8.07 22.07 19.98
CA ILE A 201 -6.84 21.97 20.78
C ILE A 201 -6.47 20.50 20.90
N GLN A 202 -5.31 20.13 20.36
CA GLN A 202 -4.69 18.84 20.65
C GLN A 202 -3.91 18.94 21.96
N ILE A 203 -4.18 18.02 22.86
CA ILE A 203 -3.39 17.87 24.09
C ILE A 203 -2.40 16.75 23.82
N ASP A 204 -1.13 17.10 23.84
CA ASP A 204 -0.06 16.11 23.84
C ASP A 204 -0.10 15.37 25.18
N MET A 205 -0.35 14.07 25.13
CA MET A 205 -0.38 13.19 26.31
C MET A 205 0.85 12.26 26.32
N SER A 206 1.98 12.73 25.79
CA SER A 206 3.26 12.02 25.85
C SER A 206 3.81 11.87 27.29
#